data_18a29c780f922b6d69f1e819d0482b45
#
_entry.id   18a29c780f922b6d69f1e819d0482b45
#
_cell.length_a   1.000
_cell.length_b   1.000
_cell.length_c   1.000
_cell.angle_alpha   90.00
_cell.angle_beta   90.00
_cell.angle_gamma   90.00
#
_symmetry.space_group_name_H-M   'P 1'
#
loop_
_entity.id
_entity.type
_entity.pdbx_description
1 polymer ?
#
loop_
_entity_poly.entity_id
_entity_poly.type
_entity_poly.pdbx_seq_one_letter_code
_entity_poly.pdbx_strand_id
1 'polypeptide(L)'
;MKTLLRSSFALAGAVVVAVVAAGCSSVRPPALTVNGSDISRDSVDSELAAIADNPDLKEQISGTDGTIKSGGSSIWLTHVVTQQVVDREVQRRRIAVRAADRRAGQAQAANFFGPQAFVAFPKWFRDQTTGEFARQQALFRATGAPPSDAEVRAAYQTAMAQFRQQCPSGRFVSHILVPSQQLAAGLAAQISAGASFEQIASQQSTDTASARDGGALGCIDGQQLAPAFQQVAASLPLNQVSAPVQTQFGWHLILVRDTIPFEQLQNGLRQRLEQQSPAAQRKLIARVARADVDVDPRYGRWVVRDGRGAVEPPRGAPRPTTTAPPATVPEPVP
;
A
#
# COMPACT_ATOMS: atom_id res chain seq x y z
N MET A 1 13.92 -20.88 85.99
CA MET A 1 14.51 -19.64 86.58
C MET A 1 14.94 -18.70 85.48
N LYS A 2 14.62 -17.43 85.59
CA LYS A 2 14.98 -16.21 84.83
C LYS A 2 14.00 -15.87 83.67
N THR A 3 13.03 -15.16 83.99
CA THR A 3 12.71 -13.69 84.08
C THR A 3 12.59 -13.04 82.73
N LEU A 4 11.32 -12.75 82.40
CA LEU A 4 10.83 -11.88 81.36
C LEU A 4 11.18 -10.42 81.64
N LEU A 5 11.68 -9.70 80.61
CA LEU A 5 11.64 -8.24 80.59
C LEU A 5 10.84 -7.84 79.38
N ARG A 6 9.68 -7.25 79.64
CA ARG A 6 8.85 -6.55 78.66
C ARG A 6 9.41 -5.11 78.52
N SER A 7 9.78 -4.74 77.32
CA SER A 7 10.06 -3.36 76.94
C SER A 7 8.95 -2.85 76.04
N SER A 8 8.15 -1.94 76.58
CA SER A 8 7.12 -1.23 75.86
C SER A 8 7.76 -0.08 75.06
N PHE A 9 7.70 -0.16 73.73
CA PHE A 9 8.04 0.97 72.88
C PHE A 9 6.74 1.70 72.51
N ALA A 10 6.67 2.93 72.95
CA ALA A 10 5.64 3.87 72.56
C ALA A 10 5.93 4.34 71.12
N LEU A 11 4.99 4.09 70.18
CA LEU A 11 5.03 4.66 68.87
C LEU A 11 4.46 6.10 68.94
N ALA A 12 5.34 7.07 68.81
CA ALA A 12 4.97 8.45 68.52
C ALA A 12 4.59 8.53 67.02
N GLY A 13 3.30 8.69 66.73
CA GLY A 13 2.80 8.89 65.37
C GLY A 13 3.15 10.28 64.86
N ALA A 14 4.08 10.38 63.93
CA ALA A 14 4.28 11.59 63.12
C ALA A 14 3.28 11.55 61.95
N VAL A 15 2.25 12.38 62.05
CA VAL A 15 1.32 12.66 60.90
C VAL A 15 2.09 13.53 59.91
N VAL A 16 2.62 12.91 58.87
CA VAL A 16 3.13 13.66 57.71
C VAL A 16 1.92 14.07 56.86
N VAL A 17 1.52 15.34 57.00
CA VAL A 17 0.58 15.96 56.07
C VAL A 17 1.33 16.16 54.75
N ALA A 18 1.15 15.25 53.81
CA ALA A 18 1.57 15.46 52.45
C ALA A 18 0.67 16.50 51.82
N VAL A 19 1.14 17.74 51.74
CA VAL A 19 0.55 18.75 50.88
C VAL A 19 0.75 18.34 49.46
N VAL A 20 -0.24 17.66 48.86
CA VAL A 20 -0.33 17.47 47.42
C VAL A 20 -0.55 18.85 46.82
N ALA A 21 0.55 19.48 46.38
CA ALA A 21 0.47 20.61 45.48
C ALA A 21 -0.20 20.10 44.20
N ALA A 22 -1.51 20.29 44.09
CA ALA A 22 -2.25 20.17 42.86
C ALA A 22 -1.72 21.27 41.93
N GLY A 23 -0.61 20.95 41.23
CA GLY A 23 -0.19 21.70 40.07
C GLY A 23 -1.33 21.58 39.07
N CYS A 24 -2.08 22.66 38.86
CA CYS A 24 -2.96 22.81 37.72
C CYS A 24 -2.08 22.79 36.46
N SER A 25 -1.61 21.61 36.05
CA SER A 25 -1.29 21.39 34.67
C SER A 25 -2.60 21.50 33.92
N SER A 26 -2.78 22.61 33.20
CA SER A 26 -3.89 22.75 32.26
C SER A 26 -3.73 21.64 31.21
N VAL A 27 -4.30 20.46 31.49
CA VAL A 27 -4.38 19.37 30.57
C VAL A 27 -5.19 19.90 29.38
N ARG A 28 -4.49 20.26 28.31
CA ARG A 28 -5.18 20.67 27.08
C ARG A 28 -6.05 19.50 26.66
N PRO A 29 -7.35 19.70 26.38
CA PRO A 29 -8.19 18.62 25.90
C PRO A 29 -7.59 18.03 24.63
N PRO A 30 -7.76 16.72 24.37
CA PRO A 30 -7.23 16.06 23.18
C PRO A 30 -7.81 16.68 21.90
N ALA A 31 -7.15 16.48 20.76
CA ALA A 31 -7.71 16.81 19.45
C ALA A 31 -8.84 15.84 19.07
N LEU A 32 -8.64 14.58 19.40
CA LEU A 32 -9.57 13.49 19.13
C LEU A 32 -9.50 12.48 20.27
N THR A 33 -10.63 11.85 20.57
CA THR A 33 -10.69 10.63 21.38
C THR A 33 -11.34 9.54 20.54
N VAL A 34 -10.67 8.39 20.39
CA VAL A 34 -11.17 7.27 19.58
C VAL A 34 -11.24 6.03 20.45
N ASN A 35 -12.45 5.53 20.70
CA ASN A 35 -12.70 4.39 21.59
C ASN A 35 -11.99 4.53 22.96
N GLY A 36 -11.98 5.73 23.54
CA GLY A 36 -11.36 6.07 24.80
C GLY A 36 -9.84 6.24 24.77
N SER A 37 -9.23 6.32 23.60
CA SER A 37 -7.80 6.65 23.42
C SER A 37 -7.66 8.08 22.93
N ASP A 38 -6.95 8.91 23.71
CA ASP A 38 -6.73 10.31 23.39
C ASP A 38 -5.60 10.51 22.40
N ILE A 39 -5.81 11.40 21.44
CA ILE A 39 -4.81 11.88 20.49
C ILE A 39 -4.57 13.35 20.79
N SER A 40 -3.32 13.68 21.12
CA SER A 40 -2.97 15.03 21.53
C SER A 40 -3.10 16.03 20.38
N ARG A 41 -3.38 17.28 20.73
CA ARG A 41 -3.36 18.39 19.75
C ARG A 41 -2.00 18.59 19.14
N ASP A 42 -0.94 18.49 19.95
CA ASP A 42 0.42 18.70 19.47
C ASP A 42 0.81 17.67 18.40
N SER A 43 0.35 16.40 18.50
CA SER A 43 0.55 15.38 17.46
C SER A 43 -0.18 15.77 16.17
N VAL A 44 -1.48 16.05 16.26
CA VAL A 44 -2.31 16.41 15.11
C VAL A 44 -1.79 17.68 14.43
N ASP A 45 -1.47 18.71 15.21
CA ASP A 45 -0.98 19.98 14.68
C ASP A 45 0.40 19.82 13.99
N SER A 46 1.29 18.98 14.55
CA SER A 46 2.58 18.67 13.92
C SER A 46 2.43 17.92 12.59
N GLU A 47 1.50 16.98 12.52
CA GLU A 47 1.21 16.22 11.31
C GLU A 47 0.58 17.13 10.23
N LEU A 48 -0.38 17.96 10.63
CA LEU A 48 -1.00 18.93 9.74
C LEU A 48 0.02 19.97 9.25
N ALA A 49 0.94 20.43 10.10
CA ALA A 49 2.01 21.33 9.70
C ALA A 49 2.94 20.66 8.65
N ALA A 50 3.33 19.40 8.87
CA ALA A 50 4.14 18.67 7.91
C ALA A 50 3.44 18.55 6.52
N ILE A 51 2.12 18.38 6.50
CA ILE A 51 1.33 18.34 5.27
C ILE A 51 1.25 19.73 4.62
N ALA A 52 1.06 20.79 5.40
CA ALA A 52 0.96 22.17 4.91
C ALA A 52 2.29 22.67 4.33
N ASP A 53 3.41 22.28 4.93
CA ASP A 53 4.75 22.69 4.53
C ASP A 53 5.28 21.89 3.33
N ASN A 54 4.58 20.84 2.91
CA ASN A 54 5.02 20.01 1.79
C ASN A 54 4.92 20.79 0.46
N PRO A 55 6.02 20.96 -0.29
CA PRO A 55 6.07 21.80 -1.47
C PRO A 55 5.14 21.32 -2.59
N ASP A 56 4.95 20.00 -2.71
CA ASP A 56 4.13 19.39 -3.77
C ASP A 56 2.62 19.36 -3.44
N LEU A 57 2.26 19.60 -2.17
CA LEU A 57 0.87 19.63 -1.72
C LEU A 57 0.37 21.04 -1.42
N LYS A 58 1.29 22.00 -1.20
CA LYS A 58 1.00 23.35 -0.71
C LYS A 58 -0.09 24.07 -1.50
N GLU A 59 -0.02 24.05 -2.82
CA GLU A 59 -1.02 24.73 -3.67
C GLU A 59 -2.42 24.08 -3.59
N GLN A 60 -2.46 22.75 -3.37
CA GLN A 60 -3.72 22.00 -3.35
C GLN A 60 -4.40 22.07 -1.97
N ILE A 61 -3.63 22.11 -0.91
CA ILE A 61 -4.10 21.87 0.48
C ILE A 61 -4.04 23.16 1.31
N SER A 62 -3.10 24.09 1.06
CA SER A 62 -2.95 25.30 1.83
C SER A 62 -3.90 26.41 1.38
N GLY A 63 -4.41 27.18 2.34
CA GLY A 63 -5.07 28.46 2.11
C GLY A 63 -4.04 29.54 1.81
N THR A 64 -4.52 30.73 1.39
CA THR A 64 -3.66 31.89 1.09
C THR A 64 -2.96 32.47 2.32
N ASP A 65 -3.39 32.08 3.50
CA ASP A 65 -2.88 32.47 4.82
C ASP A 65 -1.93 31.43 5.45
N GLY A 66 -1.54 30.40 4.70
CA GLY A 66 -0.70 29.29 5.19
C GLY A 66 -1.44 28.25 6.05
N THR A 67 -2.75 28.37 6.20
CA THR A 67 -3.58 27.36 6.86
C THR A 67 -3.93 26.23 5.91
N ILE A 68 -4.22 25.04 6.48
CA ILE A 68 -4.72 23.92 5.68
C ILE A 68 -6.20 24.16 5.36
N LYS A 69 -6.56 24.03 4.09
CA LYS A 69 -7.97 24.03 3.67
C LYS A 69 -8.73 22.96 4.44
N SER A 70 -9.93 23.29 4.91
CA SER A 70 -10.76 22.42 5.77
C SER A 70 -10.99 21.01 5.20
N GLY A 71 -10.99 20.86 3.87
CA GLY A 71 -11.09 19.55 3.24
C GLY A 71 -9.84 18.67 3.45
N GLY A 72 -8.64 19.24 3.38
CA GLY A 72 -7.38 18.51 3.60
C GLY A 72 -7.25 18.05 5.05
N SER A 73 -7.54 18.90 6.02
CA SER A 73 -7.53 18.53 7.43
C SER A 73 -8.56 17.45 7.76
N SER A 74 -9.76 17.52 7.17
CA SER A 74 -10.80 16.49 7.37
C SER A 74 -10.40 15.12 6.87
N ILE A 75 -9.75 15.04 5.70
CA ILE A 75 -9.23 13.79 5.16
C ILE A 75 -8.16 13.23 6.08
N TRP A 76 -7.22 14.06 6.52
CA TRP A 76 -6.17 13.62 7.43
C TRP A 76 -6.70 13.13 8.78
N LEU A 77 -7.61 13.88 9.41
CA LEU A 77 -8.22 13.49 10.67
C LEU A 77 -9.04 12.19 10.55
N THR A 78 -9.73 11.99 9.44
CA THR A 78 -10.39 10.70 9.13
C THR A 78 -9.38 9.56 9.03
N HIS A 79 -8.21 9.82 8.43
CA HIS A 79 -7.10 8.86 8.40
C HIS A 79 -6.61 8.56 9.83
N VAL A 80 -6.38 9.57 10.66
CA VAL A 80 -5.95 9.39 12.07
C VAL A 80 -6.92 8.52 12.85
N VAL A 81 -8.25 8.76 12.75
CA VAL A 81 -9.27 7.91 13.36
C VAL A 81 -9.17 6.48 12.84
N THR A 82 -9.00 6.31 11.54
CA THR A 82 -8.88 4.99 10.91
C THR A 82 -7.66 4.25 11.46
N GLN A 83 -6.53 4.92 11.59
CA GLN A 83 -5.29 4.31 12.11
C GLN A 83 -5.41 3.92 13.58
N GLN A 84 -6.09 4.68 14.41
CA GLN A 84 -6.37 4.29 15.80
C GLN A 84 -7.19 2.99 15.87
N VAL A 85 -8.19 2.84 15.00
CA VAL A 85 -8.96 1.59 14.92
C VAL A 85 -8.10 0.42 14.45
N VAL A 86 -7.22 0.65 13.45
CA VAL A 86 -6.26 -0.35 12.96
C VAL A 86 -5.30 -0.78 14.06
N ASP A 87 -4.70 0.17 14.77
CA ASP A 87 -3.71 -0.07 15.82
C ASP A 87 -4.30 -0.89 16.96
N ARG A 88 -5.51 -0.54 17.39
CA ARG A 88 -6.24 -1.30 18.41
C ARG A 88 -6.51 -2.75 17.97
N GLU A 89 -6.90 -2.97 16.71
CA GLU A 89 -7.14 -4.31 16.17
C GLU A 89 -5.85 -5.13 16.04
N VAL A 90 -4.77 -4.51 15.57
CA VAL A 90 -3.44 -5.15 15.45
C VAL A 90 -2.93 -5.56 16.83
N GLN A 91 -3.02 -4.68 17.82
CA GLN A 91 -2.62 -4.96 19.20
C GLN A 91 -3.50 -6.04 19.83
N ARG A 92 -4.83 -5.91 19.77
CA ARG A 92 -5.79 -6.86 20.32
C ARG A 92 -5.59 -8.27 19.77
N ARG A 93 -5.30 -8.39 18.49
CA ARG A 93 -5.07 -9.66 17.79
C ARG A 93 -3.63 -10.11 17.81
N ARG A 94 -2.70 -9.32 18.37
CA ARG A 94 -1.25 -9.59 18.39
C ARG A 94 -0.69 -9.87 16.99
N ILE A 95 -1.11 -9.07 16.00
CA ILE A 95 -0.69 -9.26 14.61
C ILE A 95 0.74 -8.73 14.43
N ALA A 96 1.65 -9.60 14.00
CA ALA A 96 3.02 -9.19 13.68
C ALA A 96 3.07 -8.46 12.32
N VAL A 97 3.71 -7.29 12.29
CA VAL A 97 3.99 -6.53 11.06
C VAL A 97 5.28 -7.08 10.44
N ARG A 98 5.17 -7.65 9.25
CA ARG A 98 6.27 -8.28 8.51
C ARG A 98 6.99 -7.28 7.61
N ALA A 99 8.17 -7.64 7.11
CA ALA A 99 8.90 -6.82 6.15
C ALA A 99 8.09 -6.56 4.85
N ALA A 100 7.31 -7.54 4.40
CA ALA A 100 6.41 -7.39 3.25
C ALA A 100 5.32 -6.35 3.51
N ASP A 101 4.71 -6.36 4.71
CA ASP A 101 3.69 -5.37 5.11
C ASP A 101 4.29 -3.95 5.12
N ARG A 102 5.55 -3.79 5.54
CA ARG A 102 6.24 -2.49 5.53
C ARG A 102 6.50 -1.97 4.11
N ARG A 103 6.96 -2.85 3.20
CA ARG A 103 7.14 -2.45 1.78
C ARG A 103 5.80 -2.05 1.15
N ALA A 104 4.75 -2.81 1.40
CA ALA A 104 3.41 -2.48 0.93
C ALA A 104 2.89 -1.19 1.57
N GLY A 105 3.14 -0.98 2.86
CA GLY A 105 2.79 0.25 3.58
C GLY A 105 3.49 1.48 3.03
N GLN A 106 4.78 1.39 2.70
CA GLN A 106 5.51 2.48 2.07
C GLN A 106 4.94 2.84 0.68
N ALA A 107 4.65 1.82 -0.13
CA ALA A 107 4.02 2.04 -1.43
C ALA A 107 2.63 2.67 -1.29
N GLN A 108 1.85 2.24 -0.30
CA GLN A 108 0.53 2.80 -0.02
C GLN A 108 0.59 4.25 0.46
N ALA A 109 1.56 4.60 1.33
CA ALA A 109 1.79 5.97 1.77
C ALA A 109 2.17 6.87 0.58
N ALA A 110 3.08 6.39 -0.30
CA ALA A 110 3.45 7.10 -1.51
C ALA A 110 2.26 7.29 -2.47
N ASN A 111 1.38 6.29 -2.59
CA ASN A 111 0.17 6.43 -3.41
C ASN A 111 -0.85 7.39 -2.80
N PHE A 112 -0.96 7.45 -1.46
CA PHE A 112 -1.89 8.32 -0.76
C PHE A 112 -1.56 9.81 -0.94
N PHE A 113 -0.28 10.17 -0.85
CA PHE A 113 0.18 11.56 -0.97
C PHE A 113 0.65 11.94 -2.38
N GLY A 114 0.89 10.95 -3.24
CA GLY A 114 1.68 11.09 -4.47
C GLY A 114 3.17 10.80 -4.21
N PRO A 115 3.86 10.11 -5.14
CA PRO A 115 5.25 9.67 -4.93
C PRO A 115 6.22 10.82 -4.65
N GLN A 116 6.07 11.95 -5.34
CA GLN A 116 6.92 13.14 -5.17
C GLN A 116 6.69 13.79 -3.81
N ALA A 117 5.44 14.07 -3.46
CA ALA A 117 5.08 14.63 -2.17
C ALA A 117 5.53 13.71 -1.01
N PHE A 118 5.40 12.40 -1.14
CA PHE A 118 5.83 11.48 -0.10
C PHE A 118 7.34 11.58 0.18
N VAL A 119 8.18 11.67 -0.85
CA VAL A 119 9.63 11.80 -0.68
C VAL A 119 10.01 13.15 -0.05
N ALA A 120 9.26 14.20 -0.32
CA ALA A 120 9.49 15.54 0.20
C ALA A 120 9.15 15.72 1.69
N PHE A 121 8.39 14.81 2.30
CA PHE A 121 8.08 14.87 3.73
C PHE A 121 9.31 14.67 4.62
N PRO A 122 9.31 15.23 5.84
CA PRO A 122 10.31 14.93 6.87
C PRO A 122 10.37 13.42 7.16
N LYS A 123 11.58 12.93 7.50
CA LYS A 123 11.78 11.49 7.75
C LYS A 123 10.82 10.91 8.79
N TRP A 124 10.57 11.63 9.89
CA TRP A 124 9.67 11.19 10.95
C TRP A 124 8.25 10.94 10.44
N PHE A 125 7.72 11.83 9.56
CA PHE A 125 6.38 11.71 9.00
C PHE A 125 6.28 10.55 8.00
N ARG A 126 7.31 10.36 7.17
CA ARG A 126 7.40 9.21 6.26
C ARG A 126 7.45 7.87 7.01
N ASP A 127 8.26 7.81 8.08
CA ASP A 127 8.38 6.59 8.89
C ASP A 127 7.07 6.28 9.63
N GLN A 128 6.43 7.30 10.18
CA GLN A 128 5.12 7.17 10.84
C GLN A 128 4.07 6.65 9.87
N THR A 129 3.85 7.34 8.75
CA THR A 129 2.82 6.98 7.77
C THR A 129 3.11 5.61 7.12
N THR A 130 4.38 5.29 6.83
CA THR A 130 4.77 3.95 6.40
C THR A 130 4.39 2.89 7.44
N GLY A 131 4.63 3.16 8.73
CA GLY A 131 4.25 2.27 9.83
C GLY A 131 2.74 2.08 9.96
N GLU A 132 1.97 3.14 9.81
CA GLU A 132 0.52 3.14 9.85
C GLU A 132 -0.06 2.26 8.73
N PHE A 133 0.31 2.52 7.49
CA PHE A 133 -0.14 1.70 6.36
C PHE A 133 0.38 0.26 6.44
N ALA A 134 1.58 0.03 6.99
CA ALA A 134 2.09 -1.32 7.21
C ALA A 134 1.24 -2.12 8.21
N ARG A 135 0.77 -1.48 9.30
CA ARG A 135 -0.16 -2.10 10.26
C ARG A 135 -1.52 -2.41 9.60
N GLN A 136 -2.00 -1.51 8.77
CA GLN A 136 -3.22 -1.75 7.99
C GLN A 136 -3.06 -2.95 7.05
N GLN A 137 -1.93 -3.07 6.34
CA GLN A 137 -1.63 -4.22 5.49
C GLN A 137 -1.54 -5.52 6.30
N ALA A 138 -0.88 -5.48 7.46
CA ALA A 138 -0.83 -6.62 8.37
C ALA A 138 -2.22 -7.05 8.85
N LEU A 139 -3.09 -6.09 9.15
CA LEU A 139 -4.48 -6.35 9.52
C LEU A 139 -5.26 -6.98 8.37
N PHE A 140 -5.12 -6.47 7.14
CA PHE A 140 -5.79 -7.00 5.96
C PHE A 140 -5.35 -8.44 5.68
N ARG A 141 -4.04 -8.70 5.70
CA ARG A 141 -3.48 -10.04 5.56
C ARG A 141 -4.03 -11.01 6.62
N ALA A 142 -4.15 -10.57 7.86
CA ALA A 142 -4.59 -11.42 8.97
C ALA A 142 -6.12 -11.64 9.04
N THR A 143 -6.91 -10.74 8.43
CA THR A 143 -8.38 -10.75 8.54
C THR A 143 -9.10 -10.91 7.20
N GLY A 144 -8.35 -10.79 6.10
CA GLY A 144 -8.84 -11.06 4.74
C GLY A 144 -9.00 -12.55 4.51
N ALA A 145 -10.03 -12.94 3.78
CA ALA A 145 -10.06 -14.26 3.17
C ALA A 145 -9.05 -14.27 2.00
N PRO A 146 -8.36 -15.38 1.74
CA PRO A 146 -7.59 -15.53 0.51
C PRO A 146 -8.54 -15.32 -0.69
N PRO A 147 -8.05 -14.67 -1.77
CA PRO A 147 -8.88 -14.47 -2.95
C PRO A 147 -9.25 -15.83 -3.55
N SER A 148 -10.50 -15.96 -3.93
CA SER A 148 -10.99 -17.13 -4.66
C SER A 148 -10.40 -17.18 -6.05
N ASP A 149 -10.38 -18.36 -6.66
CA ASP A 149 -9.92 -18.52 -8.04
C ASP A 149 -10.77 -17.70 -9.03
N ALA A 150 -12.05 -17.51 -8.74
CA ALA A 150 -12.94 -16.66 -9.53
C ALA A 150 -12.49 -15.18 -9.48
N GLU A 151 -12.14 -14.66 -8.29
CA GLU A 151 -11.62 -13.29 -8.15
C GLU A 151 -10.28 -13.11 -8.85
N VAL A 152 -9.38 -14.12 -8.78
CA VAL A 152 -8.10 -14.08 -9.50
C VAL A 152 -8.31 -14.09 -11.01
N ARG A 153 -9.26 -14.90 -11.52
CA ARG A 153 -9.62 -14.91 -12.95
C ARG A 153 -10.25 -13.58 -13.40
N ALA A 154 -11.13 -13.00 -12.61
CA ALA A 154 -11.71 -11.67 -12.89
C ALA A 154 -10.62 -10.58 -12.95
N ALA A 155 -9.69 -10.59 -12.00
CA ALA A 155 -8.54 -9.67 -12.02
C ALA A 155 -7.64 -9.89 -13.26
N TYR A 156 -7.46 -11.12 -13.70
CA TYR A 156 -6.75 -11.44 -14.94
C TYR A 156 -7.46 -10.84 -16.15
N GLN A 157 -8.78 -11.00 -16.29
CA GLN A 157 -9.54 -10.42 -17.39
C GLN A 157 -9.42 -8.88 -17.43
N THR A 158 -9.49 -8.25 -16.25
CA THR A 158 -9.31 -6.80 -16.12
C THR A 158 -7.89 -6.38 -16.54
N ALA A 159 -6.86 -7.09 -16.06
CA ALA A 159 -5.46 -6.82 -16.43
C ALA A 159 -5.24 -6.98 -17.94
N MET A 160 -5.81 -8.04 -18.54
CA MET A 160 -5.71 -8.27 -19.98
C MET A 160 -6.42 -7.19 -20.81
N ALA A 161 -7.57 -6.67 -20.35
CA ALA A 161 -8.25 -5.56 -20.99
C ALA A 161 -7.38 -4.29 -20.97
N GLN A 162 -6.73 -3.99 -19.83
CA GLN A 162 -5.81 -2.86 -19.70
C GLN A 162 -4.56 -3.03 -20.57
N PHE A 163 -3.97 -4.22 -20.61
CA PHE A 163 -2.81 -4.51 -21.46
C PHE A 163 -3.13 -4.31 -22.93
N ARG A 164 -4.30 -4.77 -23.39
CA ARG A 164 -4.74 -4.56 -24.78
C ARG A 164 -4.90 -3.09 -25.14
N GLN A 165 -5.36 -2.24 -24.22
CA GLN A 165 -5.41 -0.81 -24.42
C GLN A 165 -4.01 -0.17 -24.57
N GLN A 166 -3.02 -0.69 -23.84
CA GLN A 166 -1.64 -0.22 -23.86
C GLN A 166 -0.79 -0.86 -24.97
N CYS A 167 -1.30 -1.90 -25.62
CA CYS A 167 -0.64 -2.65 -26.67
C CYS A 167 -1.51 -2.76 -27.91
N PRO A 168 -1.63 -1.69 -28.72
CA PRO A 168 -2.50 -1.64 -29.89
C PRO A 168 -2.20 -2.73 -30.93
N SER A 169 -0.93 -3.16 -31.07
CA SER A 169 -0.58 -4.29 -31.96
C SER A 169 -1.11 -5.62 -31.46
N GLY A 170 -1.44 -5.73 -30.17
CA GLY A 170 -1.81 -6.99 -29.53
C GLY A 170 -0.69 -8.02 -29.47
N ARG A 171 0.56 -7.59 -29.59
CA ARG A 171 1.73 -8.50 -29.65
C ARG A 171 2.57 -8.44 -28.38
N PHE A 172 2.39 -9.43 -27.52
CA PHE A 172 3.18 -9.61 -26.31
C PHE A 172 4.35 -10.56 -26.60
N VAL A 173 5.56 -10.09 -26.34
CA VAL A 173 6.78 -10.79 -26.69
C VAL A 173 7.44 -11.36 -25.45
N SER A 174 7.90 -12.62 -25.59
CA SER A 174 8.81 -13.27 -24.65
C SER A 174 10.04 -13.76 -25.41
N HIS A 175 11.19 -13.82 -24.72
CA HIS A 175 12.40 -14.32 -25.34
C HIS A 175 13.23 -15.22 -24.41
N ILE A 176 14.09 -16.03 -25.03
CA ILE A 176 15.17 -16.75 -24.37
C ILE A 176 16.47 -16.29 -25.04
N LEU A 177 17.37 -15.71 -24.25
CA LEU A 177 18.68 -15.25 -24.73
C LEU A 177 19.76 -16.26 -24.32
N VAL A 178 20.56 -16.73 -25.28
CA VAL A 178 21.64 -17.66 -25.02
C VAL A 178 22.90 -17.31 -25.86
N PRO A 179 24.09 -17.76 -25.43
CA PRO A 179 25.37 -17.34 -26.08
C PRO A 179 25.63 -17.96 -27.44
N SER A 180 24.98 -19.06 -27.82
CA SER A 180 25.30 -19.76 -29.08
C SER A 180 24.07 -20.19 -29.84
N GLN A 181 24.21 -20.24 -31.20
CA GLN A 181 23.18 -20.73 -32.09
C GLN A 181 22.81 -22.19 -31.80
N GLN A 182 23.81 -23.00 -31.53
CA GLN A 182 23.63 -24.44 -31.29
C GLN A 182 22.76 -24.65 -30.04
N LEU A 183 23.00 -23.89 -28.98
CA LEU A 183 22.18 -23.94 -27.74
C LEU A 183 20.76 -23.48 -28.05
N ALA A 184 20.57 -22.35 -28.74
CA ALA A 184 19.26 -21.87 -29.13
C ALA A 184 18.49 -22.89 -29.96
N ALA A 185 19.14 -23.53 -30.96
CA ALA A 185 18.51 -24.57 -31.78
C ALA A 185 18.10 -25.80 -30.94
N GLY A 186 18.94 -26.23 -30.00
CA GLY A 186 18.62 -27.32 -29.08
C GLY A 186 17.42 -27.00 -28.18
N LEU A 187 17.33 -25.77 -27.65
CA LEU A 187 16.18 -25.32 -26.83
C LEU A 187 14.92 -25.21 -27.70
N ALA A 188 15.00 -24.71 -28.92
CA ALA A 188 13.88 -24.67 -29.86
C ALA A 188 13.31 -26.08 -30.12
N ALA A 189 14.18 -27.08 -30.30
CA ALA A 189 13.77 -28.47 -30.47
C ALA A 189 13.05 -29.01 -29.21
N GLN A 190 13.54 -28.71 -28.02
CA GLN A 190 12.88 -29.09 -26.77
C GLN A 190 11.49 -28.47 -26.65
N ILE A 191 11.35 -27.19 -26.98
CA ILE A 191 10.05 -26.49 -26.96
C ILE A 191 9.09 -27.09 -27.98
N SER A 192 9.59 -27.40 -29.18
CA SER A 192 8.79 -28.08 -30.22
C SER A 192 8.36 -29.49 -29.80
N ALA A 193 9.10 -30.14 -28.91
CA ALA A 193 8.75 -31.42 -28.30
C ALA A 193 7.80 -31.29 -27.08
N GLY A 194 7.35 -30.06 -26.76
CA GLY A 194 6.37 -29.80 -25.70
C GLY A 194 6.93 -29.27 -24.38
N ALA A 195 8.24 -28.96 -24.33
CA ALA A 195 8.79 -28.30 -23.15
C ALA A 195 8.25 -26.87 -23.01
N SER A 196 8.03 -26.40 -21.77
CA SER A 196 7.56 -25.03 -21.52
C SER A 196 8.62 -24.01 -21.87
N PHE A 197 8.27 -23.03 -22.71
CA PHE A 197 9.09 -21.89 -23.04
C PHE A 197 9.51 -21.12 -21.79
N GLU A 198 8.58 -20.89 -20.89
CA GLU A 198 8.77 -20.12 -19.64
C GLU A 198 9.73 -20.82 -18.69
N GLN A 199 9.62 -22.14 -18.57
CA GLN A 199 10.54 -22.90 -17.72
C GLN A 199 11.96 -22.87 -18.29
N ILE A 200 12.10 -23.02 -19.59
CA ILE A 200 13.41 -22.93 -20.27
C ILE A 200 13.96 -21.51 -20.14
N ALA A 201 13.14 -20.46 -20.33
CA ALA A 201 13.56 -19.08 -20.13
C ALA A 201 14.11 -18.86 -18.72
N SER A 202 13.39 -19.32 -17.69
CA SER A 202 13.80 -19.14 -16.29
C SER A 202 15.09 -19.88 -15.92
N GLN A 203 15.41 -20.98 -16.61
CA GLN A 203 16.56 -21.85 -16.31
C GLN A 203 17.79 -21.58 -17.18
N GLN A 204 17.60 -21.16 -18.42
CA GLN A 204 18.63 -21.14 -19.44
C GLN A 204 18.89 -19.75 -20.05
N SER A 205 17.96 -18.78 -19.87
CA SER A 205 18.17 -17.45 -20.43
C SER A 205 19.25 -16.70 -19.67
N THR A 206 20.16 -16.07 -20.41
CA THR A 206 21.19 -15.17 -19.88
C THR A 206 20.64 -13.77 -19.60
N ASP A 207 19.44 -13.44 -20.09
CA ASP A 207 18.73 -12.22 -19.68
C ASP A 207 18.02 -12.46 -18.34
N THR A 208 18.74 -12.20 -17.27
CA THR A 208 18.25 -12.40 -15.89
C THR A 208 17.10 -11.46 -15.52
N ALA A 209 16.90 -10.37 -16.27
CA ALA A 209 15.84 -9.41 -16.00
C ALA A 209 14.46 -10.00 -16.34
N SER A 210 14.34 -10.65 -17.53
CA SER A 210 13.08 -11.25 -17.98
C SER A 210 12.97 -12.75 -17.63
N ALA A 211 14.09 -13.45 -17.41
CA ALA A 211 14.10 -14.89 -17.17
C ALA A 211 13.16 -15.33 -16.03
N ARG A 212 13.11 -14.58 -14.92
CA ARG A 212 12.27 -14.86 -13.76
C ARG A 212 10.77 -14.82 -14.07
N ASP A 213 10.41 -14.03 -15.09
CA ASP A 213 9.04 -13.85 -15.57
C ASP A 213 8.80 -14.68 -16.86
N GLY A 214 9.53 -15.80 -17.01
CA GLY A 214 9.40 -16.68 -18.15
C GLY A 214 9.86 -16.07 -19.48
N GLY A 215 10.80 -15.12 -19.44
CA GLY A 215 11.32 -14.41 -20.59
C GLY A 215 10.43 -13.25 -21.08
N ALA A 216 9.41 -12.83 -20.32
CA ALA A 216 8.45 -11.81 -20.75
C ALA A 216 9.11 -10.43 -20.89
N LEU A 217 9.00 -9.84 -22.09
CA LEU A 217 9.40 -8.47 -22.39
C LEU A 217 8.19 -7.51 -22.40
N GLY A 218 6.98 -8.05 -22.49
CA GLY A 218 5.75 -7.27 -22.57
C GLY A 218 5.35 -6.90 -24.01
N CYS A 219 4.66 -5.78 -24.16
CA CYS A 219 4.19 -5.29 -25.46
C CYS A 219 5.37 -4.87 -26.36
N ILE A 220 5.33 -5.24 -27.62
CA ILE A 220 6.35 -4.82 -28.60
C ILE A 220 6.28 -3.33 -28.94
N ASP A 221 5.09 -2.70 -28.80
CA ASP A 221 4.86 -1.33 -29.21
C ASP A 221 5.71 -0.36 -28.35
N GLY A 222 6.45 0.51 -29.01
CA GLY A 222 7.28 1.52 -28.35
C GLY A 222 8.57 1.01 -27.70
N GLN A 223 8.90 -0.29 -27.81
CA GLN A 223 10.15 -0.82 -27.28
C GLN A 223 11.32 -0.59 -28.25
N GLN A 224 12.47 -0.26 -27.70
CA GLN A 224 13.74 -0.19 -28.45
C GLN A 224 14.42 -1.56 -28.45
N LEU A 225 14.00 -2.42 -29.38
CA LEU A 225 14.56 -3.74 -29.55
C LEU A 225 15.63 -3.74 -30.67
N ALA A 226 16.55 -4.70 -30.65
CA ALA A 226 17.50 -4.85 -31.72
C ALA A 226 16.77 -5.07 -33.06
N PRO A 227 17.20 -4.46 -34.18
CA PRO A 227 16.44 -4.48 -35.43
C PRO A 227 16.07 -5.88 -35.92
N ALA A 228 16.99 -6.84 -35.84
CA ALA A 228 16.73 -8.23 -36.23
C ALA A 228 15.66 -8.90 -35.33
N PHE A 229 15.69 -8.62 -34.04
CA PHE A 229 14.69 -9.08 -33.10
C PHE A 229 13.31 -8.46 -33.40
N GLN A 230 13.26 -7.15 -33.57
CA GLN A 230 12.02 -6.42 -33.85
C GLN A 230 11.35 -6.87 -35.13
N GLN A 231 12.14 -7.10 -36.20
CA GLN A 231 11.63 -7.60 -37.49
C GLN A 231 10.97 -8.97 -37.32
N VAL A 232 11.60 -9.89 -36.62
CA VAL A 232 11.04 -11.22 -36.37
C VAL A 232 9.81 -11.11 -35.45
N ALA A 233 9.89 -10.40 -34.35
CA ALA A 233 8.80 -10.27 -33.46
C ALA A 233 7.56 -9.62 -34.07
N ALA A 234 7.72 -8.71 -35.04
CA ALA A 234 6.63 -8.08 -35.76
C ALA A 234 5.90 -9.02 -36.73
N SER A 235 6.61 -9.96 -37.35
CA SER A 235 6.08 -10.85 -38.41
C SER A 235 5.79 -12.29 -37.95
N LEU A 236 6.33 -12.68 -36.78
CA LEU A 236 6.19 -14.06 -36.28
C LEU A 236 4.69 -14.39 -36.04
N PRO A 237 4.19 -15.54 -36.50
CA PRO A 237 2.85 -15.98 -36.14
C PRO A 237 2.67 -16.10 -34.61
N LEU A 238 1.47 -15.80 -34.11
CA LEU A 238 1.16 -15.90 -32.70
C LEU A 238 1.30 -17.35 -32.21
N ASN A 239 1.80 -17.50 -31.00
CA ASN A 239 2.00 -18.78 -30.30
C ASN A 239 3.01 -19.71 -31.01
N GLN A 240 3.86 -19.17 -31.86
CA GLN A 240 4.99 -19.91 -32.45
C GLN A 240 6.31 -19.36 -31.92
N VAL A 241 7.27 -20.26 -31.73
CA VAL A 241 8.66 -19.91 -31.38
C VAL A 241 9.46 -19.71 -32.66
N SER A 242 10.23 -18.62 -32.69
CA SER A 242 11.08 -18.31 -33.85
C SER A 242 12.21 -19.33 -34.04
N ALA A 243 12.80 -19.39 -35.25
CA ALA A 243 14.16 -19.87 -35.42
C ALA A 243 15.12 -18.99 -34.56
N PRO A 244 16.32 -19.48 -34.24
CA PRO A 244 17.34 -18.69 -33.55
C PRO A 244 17.65 -17.38 -34.29
N VAL A 245 17.49 -16.23 -33.57
CA VAL A 245 17.72 -14.87 -34.10
C VAL A 245 18.98 -14.30 -33.47
N GLN A 246 19.95 -13.91 -34.29
CA GLN A 246 21.20 -13.32 -33.84
C GLN A 246 21.07 -11.82 -33.62
N THR A 247 21.56 -11.32 -32.49
CA THR A 247 21.75 -9.91 -32.22
C THR A 247 23.12 -9.64 -31.60
N GLN A 248 23.44 -8.39 -31.29
CA GLN A 248 24.67 -8.07 -30.57
C GLN A 248 24.72 -8.66 -29.14
N PHE A 249 23.61 -9.08 -28.56
CA PHE A 249 23.51 -9.64 -27.20
C PHE A 249 23.68 -11.17 -27.20
N GLY A 250 23.55 -11.83 -28.32
CA GLY A 250 23.58 -13.29 -28.45
C GLY A 250 22.48 -13.82 -29.38
N TRP A 251 22.02 -15.02 -29.09
CA TRP A 251 20.99 -15.73 -29.85
C TRP A 251 19.68 -15.78 -29.09
N HIS A 252 18.60 -15.34 -29.74
CA HIS A 252 17.27 -15.27 -29.16
C HIS A 252 16.37 -16.34 -29.77
N LEU A 253 15.56 -16.96 -28.92
CA LEU A 253 14.30 -17.59 -29.32
C LEU A 253 13.19 -16.62 -28.92
N ILE A 254 12.32 -16.30 -29.86
CA ILE A 254 11.26 -15.30 -29.69
C ILE A 254 9.90 -16.00 -29.72
N LEU A 255 9.03 -15.67 -28.79
CA LEU A 255 7.66 -16.13 -28.76
C LEU A 255 6.74 -14.92 -28.68
N VAL A 256 5.75 -14.86 -29.58
CA VAL A 256 4.76 -13.77 -29.61
C VAL A 256 3.39 -14.34 -29.32
N ARG A 257 2.67 -13.69 -28.42
CA ARG A 257 1.28 -14.05 -28.06
C ARG A 257 0.38 -12.81 -28.14
N ASP A 258 -0.92 -13.03 -28.29
CA ASP A 258 -1.95 -12.00 -28.18
C ASP A 258 -2.45 -11.80 -26.74
N THR A 259 -2.00 -12.67 -25.85
CA THR A 259 -2.35 -12.66 -24.43
C THR A 259 -1.14 -13.05 -23.58
N ILE A 260 -1.10 -12.62 -22.33
CA ILE A 260 -0.17 -13.14 -21.34
C ILE A 260 -0.86 -14.34 -20.68
N PRO A 261 -0.25 -15.54 -20.64
CA PRO A 261 -0.88 -16.71 -20.03
C PRO A 261 -1.29 -16.47 -18.58
N PHE A 262 -2.47 -16.99 -18.19
CA PHE A 262 -3.00 -16.85 -16.84
C PHE A 262 -2.00 -17.34 -15.78
N GLU A 263 -1.33 -18.44 -16.06
CA GLU A 263 -0.34 -19.07 -15.19
C GLU A 263 0.84 -18.16 -14.84
N GLN A 264 1.22 -17.25 -15.74
CA GLN A 264 2.29 -16.26 -15.50
C GLN A 264 1.81 -15.14 -14.56
N LEU A 265 0.55 -14.73 -14.64
CA LEU A 265 0.02 -13.60 -13.87
C LEU A 265 -0.67 -14.02 -12.58
N GLN A 266 -1.18 -15.26 -12.47
CA GLN A 266 -2.06 -15.67 -11.37
C GLN A 266 -1.46 -15.43 -9.97
N ASN A 267 -0.17 -15.73 -9.77
CA ASN A 267 0.48 -15.57 -8.47
C ASN A 267 0.61 -14.09 -8.09
N GLY A 268 1.02 -13.25 -9.03
CA GLY A 268 1.11 -11.80 -8.83
C GLY A 268 -0.26 -11.17 -8.57
N LEU A 269 -1.28 -11.59 -9.31
CA LEU A 269 -2.65 -11.14 -9.12
C LEU A 269 -3.22 -11.59 -7.78
N ARG A 270 -3.00 -12.85 -7.39
CA ARG A 270 -3.41 -13.36 -6.07
C ARG A 270 -2.77 -12.55 -4.95
N GLN A 271 -1.45 -12.33 -5.02
CA GLN A 271 -0.74 -11.52 -4.03
C GLN A 271 -1.27 -10.08 -3.96
N ARG A 272 -1.57 -9.46 -5.12
CA ARG A 272 -2.16 -8.12 -5.18
C ARG A 272 -3.55 -8.08 -4.54
N LEU A 273 -4.41 -9.05 -4.84
CA LEU A 273 -5.74 -9.16 -4.25
C LEU A 273 -5.68 -9.43 -2.73
N GLU A 274 -4.72 -10.23 -2.26
CA GLU A 274 -4.47 -10.41 -0.82
C GLU A 274 -4.09 -9.10 -0.14
N GLN A 275 -3.24 -8.28 -0.77
CA GLN A 275 -2.86 -6.98 -0.25
C GLN A 275 -4.02 -5.98 -0.24
N GLN A 276 -4.85 -5.99 -1.27
CA GLN A 276 -6.02 -5.12 -1.38
C GLN A 276 -7.20 -5.60 -0.50
N SER A 277 -7.36 -6.90 -0.33
CA SER A 277 -8.41 -7.59 0.42
C SER A 277 -9.73 -6.81 0.58
N PRO A 278 -10.61 -6.78 -0.44
CA PRO A 278 -11.87 -6.01 -0.36
C PRO A 278 -12.74 -6.39 0.84
N ALA A 279 -12.71 -7.67 1.24
CA ALA A 279 -13.43 -8.14 2.41
C ALA A 279 -12.88 -7.56 3.73
N ALA A 280 -11.55 -7.50 3.88
CA ALA A 280 -10.92 -6.89 5.04
C ALA A 280 -11.15 -5.38 5.07
N GLN A 281 -11.10 -4.73 3.90
CA GLN A 281 -11.39 -3.31 3.75
C GLN A 281 -12.83 -2.98 4.17
N ARG A 282 -13.83 -3.74 3.70
CA ARG A 282 -15.23 -3.58 4.14
C ARG A 282 -15.39 -3.76 5.66
N LYS A 283 -14.72 -4.76 6.24
CA LYS A 283 -14.71 -4.97 7.70
C LYS A 283 -14.08 -3.81 8.45
N LEU A 284 -13.00 -3.21 7.93
CA LEU A 284 -12.37 -2.04 8.52
C LEU A 284 -13.29 -0.82 8.46
N ILE A 285 -13.87 -0.51 7.29
CA ILE A 285 -14.83 0.58 7.10
C ILE A 285 -15.97 0.46 8.10
N ALA A 286 -16.57 -0.72 8.23
CA ALA A 286 -17.66 -0.95 9.17
C ALA A 286 -17.24 -0.78 10.64
N ARG A 287 -15.98 -1.09 10.99
CA ARG A 287 -15.46 -0.84 12.35
C ARG A 287 -15.20 0.63 12.61
N VAL A 288 -14.62 1.33 11.65
CA VAL A 288 -14.39 2.78 11.73
C VAL A 288 -15.72 3.51 11.90
N ALA A 289 -16.76 3.12 11.16
CA ALA A 289 -18.08 3.71 11.28
C ALA A 289 -18.74 3.46 12.64
N ARG A 290 -18.37 2.40 13.36
CA ARG A 290 -18.88 2.05 14.70
C ARG A 290 -17.97 2.52 15.83
N ALA A 291 -16.86 3.17 15.52
CA ALA A 291 -15.96 3.67 16.54
C ALA A 291 -16.66 4.80 17.32
N ASP A 292 -16.45 4.80 18.63
CA ASP A 292 -16.80 5.94 19.48
C ASP A 292 -15.73 7.02 19.28
N VAL A 293 -16.12 8.13 18.66
CA VAL A 293 -15.20 9.19 18.24
C VAL A 293 -15.72 10.54 18.72
N ASP A 294 -14.94 11.17 19.56
CA ASP A 294 -15.10 12.58 19.93
C ASP A 294 -14.02 13.42 19.26
N VAL A 295 -14.41 14.52 18.63
CA VAL A 295 -13.51 15.43 17.89
C VAL A 295 -13.65 16.81 18.49
N ASP A 296 -12.54 17.43 18.89
CA ASP A 296 -12.54 18.83 19.30
C ASP A 296 -13.16 19.69 18.19
N PRO A 297 -14.17 20.52 18.51
CA PRO A 297 -14.90 21.33 17.53
C PRO A 297 -14.02 22.21 16.63
N ARG A 298 -12.79 22.52 17.03
CA ARG A 298 -11.84 23.28 16.21
C ARG A 298 -11.36 22.50 14.99
N TYR A 299 -11.32 21.17 15.10
CA TYR A 299 -10.90 20.28 14.00
C TYR A 299 -12.08 19.76 13.18
N GLY A 300 -13.30 19.83 13.74
CA GLY A 300 -14.49 19.38 13.04
C GLY A 300 -15.42 18.55 13.91
N ARG A 301 -16.13 17.62 13.29
CA ARG A 301 -17.03 16.69 13.96
C ARG A 301 -17.03 15.33 13.26
N TRP A 302 -17.17 14.27 14.02
CA TRP A 302 -17.34 12.94 13.47
C TRP A 302 -18.75 12.73 12.92
N VAL A 303 -18.86 12.18 11.72
CA VAL A 303 -20.14 11.89 11.08
C VAL A 303 -20.07 10.53 10.41
N VAL A 304 -21.15 9.75 10.53
CA VAL A 304 -21.30 8.47 9.84
C VAL A 304 -22.42 8.62 8.81
N ARG A 305 -22.10 8.43 7.52
CA ARG A 305 -23.04 8.41 6.40
C ARG A 305 -22.80 7.19 5.52
N ASP A 306 -23.84 6.52 5.12
CA ASP A 306 -23.79 5.34 4.26
C ASP A 306 -22.80 4.27 4.76
N GLY A 307 -22.75 4.10 6.09
CA GLY A 307 -21.86 3.14 6.74
C GLY A 307 -20.36 3.52 6.71
N ARG A 308 -20.03 4.76 6.37
CA ARG A 308 -18.67 5.31 6.37
C ARG A 308 -18.56 6.43 7.40
N GLY A 309 -17.52 6.36 8.23
CA GLY A 309 -17.20 7.42 9.18
C GLY A 309 -16.22 8.42 8.57
N ALA A 310 -16.42 9.70 8.83
CA ALA A 310 -15.51 10.75 8.40
C ALA A 310 -15.56 11.95 9.36
N VAL A 311 -14.48 12.71 9.43
CA VAL A 311 -14.46 14.01 10.08
C VAL A 311 -14.96 15.05 9.08
N GLU A 312 -16.05 15.74 9.41
CA GLU A 312 -16.51 16.92 8.66
C GLU A 312 -15.88 18.19 9.24
N PRO A 313 -15.57 19.20 8.39
CA PRO A 313 -14.99 20.45 8.84
C PRO A 313 -15.88 21.19 9.85
N PRO A 314 -15.32 22.11 10.64
CA PRO A 314 -16.08 22.98 11.51
C PRO A 314 -17.17 23.74 10.76
N ARG A 315 -18.31 23.98 11.41
CA ARG A 315 -19.38 24.80 10.82
C ARG A 315 -18.89 26.23 10.62
N GLY A 316 -19.08 26.77 9.43
CA GLY A 316 -18.63 28.12 9.08
C GLY A 316 -17.26 28.16 8.37
N ALA A 317 -16.55 27.04 8.26
CA ALA A 317 -15.39 26.97 7.37
C ALA A 317 -15.80 27.14 5.89
N PRO A 318 -15.02 27.86 5.07
CA PRO A 318 -15.29 27.99 3.63
C PRO A 318 -15.42 26.59 3.01
N ARG A 319 -16.50 26.36 2.28
CA ARG A 319 -16.63 25.10 1.52
C ARG A 319 -15.53 25.08 0.47
N PRO A 320 -14.76 23.98 0.34
CA PRO A 320 -13.85 23.86 -0.78
C PRO A 320 -14.66 23.97 -2.07
N THR A 321 -14.28 24.89 -2.94
CA THR A 321 -14.80 24.95 -4.30
C THR A 321 -14.28 23.72 -5.03
N THR A 322 -15.15 22.74 -5.21
CA THR A 322 -14.82 21.46 -5.84
C THR A 322 -14.59 21.69 -7.33
N THR A 323 -13.33 21.75 -7.75
CA THR A 323 -12.93 21.60 -9.15
C THR A 323 -12.05 20.36 -9.37
N ALA A 324 -11.85 19.54 -8.34
CA ALA A 324 -11.26 18.20 -8.50
C ALA A 324 -12.22 17.17 -7.91
N PRO A 325 -12.44 16.02 -8.56
CA PRO A 325 -13.15 14.92 -7.94
C PRO A 325 -12.41 14.54 -6.65
N PRO A 326 -13.13 14.16 -5.59
CA PRO A 326 -12.50 13.67 -4.38
C PRO A 326 -11.53 12.56 -4.79
N ALA A 327 -10.34 12.55 -4.16
CA ALA A 327 -9.44 11.42 -4.28
C ALA A 327 -10.26 10.18 -3.94
N THR A 328 -10.68 9.47 -4.94
CA THR A 328 -11.45 8.24 -4.81
C THR A 328 -10.56 7.28 -4.07
N VAL A 329 -10.94 6.95 -2.84
CA VAL A 329 -10.62 5.61 -2.34
C VAL A 329 -10.97 4.69 -3.51
N PRO A 330 -10.03 3.96 -4.10
CA PRO A 330 -10.32 3.16 -5.28
C PRO A 330 -11.54 2.31 -4.94
N GLU A 331 -12.63 2.53 -5.69
CA GLU A 331 -13.78 1.64 -5.59
C GLU A 331 -13.30 0.23 -5.85
N PRO A 332 -13.78 -0.75 -5.09
CA PRO A 332 -13.54 -2.13 -5.45
C PRO A 332 -14.09 -2.29 -6.87
N VAL A 333 -13.20 -2.55 -7.81
CA VAL A 333 -13.56 -2.94 -9.17
C VAL A 333 -14.43 -4.19 -9.02
N PRO A 334 -15.62 -4.22 -9.66
CA PRO A 334 -16.57 -5.31 -9.53
C PRO A 334 -15.98 -6.68 -9.90
#